data_a4af6f075c04494b7667d62034c2d483
#
_entry.id   a4af6f075c04494b7667d62034c2d483
#
_cell.length_a   1.000
_cell.length_b   1.000
_cell.length_c   1.000
_cell.angle_alpha   90.00
_cell.angle_beta   90.00
_cell.angle_gamma   90.00
#
_symmetry.space_group_name_H-M   'P 1'
#
loop_
_entity.id
_entity.type
_entity.pdbx_description
1 polymer ?
#
loop_
_entity_poly.entity_id
_entity_poly.type
_entity_poly.pdbx_seq_one_letter_code
_entity_poly.pdbx_strand_id
1 'polypeptide(L)'
;ASRRKTILSALVIITDKKEYRDQMLDDIKEYNADTSTQEKTEKQKESWIEADEVKQLWDQMKSNVDLLYKKATLTPNDMQTIQSFIIVSLLGGIFVPPRRSKDLVDWKVANLDRDKDNYLDKNTIHFNSYKTAKTYGEQTMVIPIQLKNILNKWIKVNPTDWLLFDTNRNPLTSVKLNQRLVKIFGGKKVGVNQLRKTYLTGKYAETAKQQKAMAKDMSAMGSSSAQEAHYIKVD
;
A
#
# COMPACT_ATOMS: atom_id res chain seq x y z
N ALA A 1 20.80 7.43 2.65
CA ALA A 1 20.44 7.27 4.06
C ALA A 1 20.22 5.80 4.46
N SER A 2 19.27 5.04 3.88
CA SER A 2 18.93 3.67 4.34
C SER A 2 20.11 2.69 4.33
N ARG A 3 20.89 2.63 3.23
CA ARG A 3 22.05 1.71 3.12
C ARG A 3 23.16 2.07 4.12
N ARG A 4 23.45 3.36 4.28
CA ARG A 4 24.48 3.83 5.23
C ARG A 4 24.06 3.50 6.67
N LYS A 5 22.79 3.73 7.04
CA LYS A 5 22.25 3.34 8.35
C LYS A 5 22.45 1.84 8.63
N THR A 6 22.17 0.96 7.66
CA THR A 6 22.35 -0.50 7.83
C THR A 6 23.82 -0.84 8.07
N ILE A 7 24.75 -0.21 7.34
CA ILE A 7 26.19 -0.42 7.52
C ILE A 7 26.63 0.06 8.89
N LEU A 8 26.24 1.28 9.28
CA LEU A 8 26.57 1.84 10.60
C LEU A 8 26.01 1.00 11.73
N SER A 9 24.77 0.49 11.61
CA SER A 9 24.19 -0.43 12.60
C SER A 9 25.01 -1.72 12.76
N ALA A 10 25.49 -2.29 11.67
CA ALA A 10 26.36 -3.47 11.70
C ALA A 10 27.71 -3.15 12.36
N LEU A 11 28.33 -2.00 12.02
CA LEU A 11 29.58 -1.55 12.62
C LEU A 11 29.44 -1.31 14.12
N VAL A 12 28.35 -0.71 14.60
CA VAL A 12 28.08 -0.57 16.03
C VAL A 12 28.05 -1.92 16.73
N ILE A 13 27.37 -2.92 16.15
CA ILE A 13 27.26 -4.27 16.75
C ILE A 13 28.62 -4.97 16.79
N ILE A 14 29.43 -4.86 15.72
CA ILE A 14 30.70 -5.58 15.60
C ILE A 14 31.82 -4.93 16.41
N THR A 15 31.87 -3.60 16.47
CA THR A 15 33.01 -2.87 17.02
C THR A 15 32.72 -2.22 18.34
N ASP A 16 31.45 -2.06 18.75
CA ASP A 16 30.96 -1.30 19.91
C ASP A 16 31.50 0.13 19.99
N LYS A 17 31.98 0.69 18.87
CA LYS A 17 32.54 2.04 18.85
C LYS A 17 31.44 3.09 18.85
N LYS A 18 31.55 4.03 19.79
CA LYS A 18 30.62 5.14 19.97
C LYS A 18 30.50 6.01 18.71
N GLU A 19 31.60 6.25 18.00
CA GLU A 19 31.65 7.07 16.79
C GLU A 19 30.65 6.63 15.70
N TYR A 20 30.48 5.32 15.50
CA TYR A 20 29.50 4.78 14.52
C TYR A 20 28.05 4.97 15.00
N ARG A 21 27.84 4.91 16.31
CA ARG A 21 26.52 5.18 16.91
C ARG A 21 26.15 6.65 16.75
N ASP A 22 27.05 7.56 17.09
CA ASP A 22 26.85 9.01 16.97
C ASP A 22 26.56 9.39 15.51
N GLN A 23 27.36 8.89 14.55
CA GLN A 23 27.16 9.12 13.14
C GLN A 23 25.81 8.55 12.62
N MET A 24 25.38 7.39 13.13
CA MET A 24 24.07 6.81 12.81
C MET A 24 22.93 7.68 13.36
N LEU A 25 23.07 8.24 14.55
CA LEU A 25 22.06 9.12 15.16
C LEU A 25 21.96 10.45 14.41
N ASP A 26 23.08 11.02 13.97
CA ASP A 26 23.10 12.23 13.15
C ASP A 26 22.42 12.00 11.81
N ASP A 27 22.74 10.89 11.12
CA ASP A 27 22.07 10.49 9.87
C ASP A 27 20.54 10.31 10.05
N ILE A 28 20.11 9.76 11.21
CA ILE A 28 18.69 9.59 11.54
C ILE A 28 18.03 10.94 11.76
N LYS A 29 18.70 11.86 12.47
CA LYS A 29 18.19 13.20 12.76
C LYS A 29 18.01 14.00 11.47
N GLU A 30 19.01 14.00 10.59
CA GLU A 30 18.94 14.64 9.27
C GLU A 30 17.78 14.05 8.43
N TYR A 31 17.70 12.72 8.33
CA TYR A 31 16.64 12.04 7.60
C TYR A 31 15.25 12.37 8.14
N ASN A 32 15.10 12.45 9.47
CA ASN A 32 13.82 12.78 10.08
C ASN A 32 13.45 14.25 9.83
N ALA A 33 14.43 15.17 9.86
CA ALA A 33 14.22 16.57 9.51
C ALA A 33 13.72 16.71 8.07
N ASP A 34 14.39 16.09 7.09
CA ASP A 34 13.98 16.07 5.69
C ASP A 34 12.57 15.47 5.51
N THR A 35 12.31 14.34 6.19
CA THR A 35 11.00 13.67 6.10
C THR A 35 9.89 14.51 6.71
N SER A 36 10.17 15.29 7.74
CA SER A 36 9.20 16.16 8.41
C SER A 36 8.72 17.32 7.54
N THR A 37 9.46 17.69 6.50
CA THR A 37 8.99 18.70 5.52
C THR A 37 7.74 18.23 4.78
N GLN A 38 7.56 16.89 4.63
CA GLN A 38 6.50 16.24 3.86
C GLN A 38 6.51 16.64 2.37
N GLU A 39 7.61 17.16 1.86
CA GLU A 39 7.77 17.50 0.46
C GLU A 39 8.06 16.24 -0.39
N LYS A 40 7.59 16.28 -1.64
CA LYS A 40 7.92 15.21 -2.59
C LYS A 40 9.37 15.35 -3.02
N THR A 41 10.18 14.31 -2.82
CA THR A 41 11.53 14.24 -3.41
C THR A 41 11.44 14.19 -4.94
N GLU A 42 12.51 14.56 -5.65
CA GLU A 42 12.55 14.53 -7.14
C GLU A 42 12.17 13.13 -7.67
N LYS A 43 12.72 12.08 -7.07
CA LYS A 43 12.35 10.70 -7.41
C LYS A 43 10.87 10.39 -7.19
N GLN A 44 10.25 11.00 -6.19
CA GLN A 44 8.82 10.85 -5.95
C GLN A 44 8.00 11.65 -6.97
N LYS A 45 8.45 12.84 -7.38
CA LYS A 45 7.78 13.64 -8.41
C LYS A 45 7.73 12.88 -9.74
N GLU A 46 8.86 12.27 -10.17
CA GLU A 46 8.93 11.47 -11.39
C GLU A 46 7.98 10.26 -11.41
N SER A 47 7.81 9.60 -10.25
CA SER A 47 6.97 8.41 -10.11
C SER A 47 5.58 8.70 -9.55
N TRP A 48 5.26 9.98 -9.32
CA TRP A 48 4.00 10.36 -8.69
C TRP A 48 2.83 10.11 -9.63
N ILE A 49 1.73 9.63 -9.07
CA ILE A 49 0.45 9.50 -9.74
C ILE A 49 -0.62 10.10 -8.85
N GLU A 50 -1.55 10.84 -9.40
CA GLU A 50 -2.66 11.42 -8.65
C GLU A 50 -3.82 10.44 -8.52
N ALA A 51 -4.66 10.62 -7.50
CA ALA A 51 -5.79 9.72 -7.24
C ALA A 51 -6.77 9.66 -8.42
N ASP A 52 -6.99 10.80 -9.10
CA ASP A 52 -7.88 10.88 -10.26
C ASP A 52 -7.32 10.11 -11.46
N GLU A 53 -6.00 10.12 -11.68
CA GLU A 53 -5.37 9.31 -12.73
C GLU A 53 -5.56 7.81 -12.46
N VAL A 54 -5.45 7.39 -11.19
CA VAL A 54 -5.70 6.00 -10.79
C VAL A 54 -7.17 5.63 -11.04
N LYS A 55 -8.09 6.51 -10.71
CA LYS A 55 -9.54 6.30 -10.93
C LYS A 55 -9.88 6.20 -12.40
N GLN A 56 -9.36 7.10 -13.25
CA GLN A 56 -9.56 7.07 -14.71
C GLN A 56 -9.02 5.76 -15.31
N LEU A 57 -7.82 5.34 -14.92
CA LEU A 57 -7.26 4.06 -15.36
C LEU A 57 -8.16 2.88 -14.94
N TRP A 58 -8.65 2.89 -13.71
CA TRP A 58 -9.55 1.85 -13.21
C TRP A 58 -10.84 1.78 -14.04
N ASP A 59 -11.46 2.93 -14.37
CA ASP A 59 -12.67 2.99 -15.19
C ASP A 59 -12.44 2.42 -16.61
N GLN A 60 -11.30 2.73 -17.22
CA GLN A 60 -10.89 2.16 -18.52
C GLN A 60 -10.70 0.63 -18.43
N MET A 61 -10.00 0.17 -17.38
CA MET A 61 -9.78 -1.26 -17.17
C MET A 61 -11.08 -2.00 -16.92
N LYS A 62 -12.02 -1.41 -16.17
CA LYS A 62 -13.33 -1.98 -15.89
C LYS A 62 -14.10 -2.27 -17.18
N SER A 63 -14.16 -1.30 -18.08
CA SER A 63 -14.86 -1.46 -19.38
C SER A 63 -14.29 -2.61 -20.20
N ASN A 64 -12.95 -2.75 -20.23
CA ASN A 64 -12.29 -3.87 -20.91
C ASN A 64 -12.58 -5.22 -20.22
N VAL A 65 -12.46 -5.28 -18.91
CA VAL A 65 -12.68 -6.52 -18.14
C VAL A 65 -14.14 -6.98 -18.21
N ASP A 66 -15.11 -6.08 -18.24
CA ASP A 66 -16.52 -6.42 -18.42
C ASP A 66 -16.76 -7.11 -19.78
N LEU A 67 -15.99 -6.79 -20.82
CA LEU A 67 -16.01 -7.51 -22.11
C LEU A 67 -15.35 -8.89 -22.02
N LEU A 68 -14.23 -9.01 -21.29
CA LEU A 68 -13.55 -10.30 -21.10
C LEU A 68 -14.45 -11.32 -20.41
N TYR A 69 -15.20 -10.93 -19.41
CA TYR A 69 -16.14 -11.83 -18.72
C TYR A 69 -17.33 -12.30 -19.57
N LYS A 70 -17.54 -11.74 -20.77
CA LYS A 70 -18.55 -12.25 -21.74
C LYS A 70 -18.01 -13.38 -22.61
N LYS A 71 -16.71 -13.65 -22.61
CA LYS A 71 -16.10 -14.73 -23.38
C LYS A 71 -16.51 -16.09 -22.80
N ALA A 72 -16.72 -17.07 -23.65
CA ALA A 72 -17.01 -18.44 -23.25
C ALA A 72 -15.80 -19.07 -22.50
N THR A 73 -14.58 -18.69 -22.87
CA THR A 73 -13.34 -19.17 -22.25
C THR A 73 -12.35 -18.03 -22.13
N LEU A 74 -11.74 -17.90 -20.97
CA LEU A 74 -10.68 -16.92 -20.70
C LEU A 74 -9.31 -17.50 -21.09
N THR A 75 -8.57 -16.76 -21.89
CA THR A 75 -7.17 -17.09 -22.18
C THR A 75 -6.26 -16.73 -21.00
N PRO A 76 -5.03 -17.27 -20.91
CA PRO A 76 -4.06 -16.86 -19.89
C PRO A 76 -3.82 -15.33 -19.88
N ASN A 77 -3.81 -14.68 -21.05
CA ASN A 77 -3.65 -13.23 -21.15
C ASN A 77 -4.87 -12.47 -20.61
N ASP A 78 -6.09 -12.96 -20.88
CA ASP A 78 -7.31 -12.40 -20.30
C ASP A 78 -7.27 -12.46 -18.78
N MET A 79 -6.84 -13.59 -18.21
CA MET A 79 -6.69 -13.75 -16.76
C MET A 79 -5.66 -12.77 -16.17
N GLN A 80 -4.52 -12.53 -16.86
CA GLN A 80 -3.53 -11.53 -16.41
C GLN A 80 -4.12 -10.11 -16.46
N THR A 81 -4.94 -9.80 -17.45
CA THR A 81 -5.63 -8.51 -17.58
C THR A 81 -6.65 -8.33 -16.46
N ILE A 82 -7.46 -9.34 -16.16
CA ILE A 82 -8.40 -9.31 -15.03
C ILE A 82 -7.67 -9.15 -13.70
N GLN A 83 -6.58 -9.88 -13.46
CA GLN A 83 -5.77 -9.73 -12.26
C GLN A 83 -5.21 -8.31 -12.11
N SER A 84 -4.81 -7.68 -13.22
CA SER A 84 -4.35 -6.28 -13.21
C SER A 84 -5.46 -5.33 -12.74
N PHE A 85 -6.69 -5.56 -13.16
CA PHE A 85 -7.86 -4.83 -12.66
C PHE A 85 -8.14 -5.10 -11.17
N ILE A 86 -8.02 -6.35 -10.70
CA ILE A 86 -8.13 -6.70 -9.28
C ILE A 86 -7.07 -5.96 -8.45
N ILE A 87 -5.82 -5.91 -8.93
CA ILE A 87 -4.72 -5.20 -8.27
C ILE A 87 -5.05 -3.71 -8.11
N VAL A 88 -5.52 -3.04 -9.17
CA VAL A 88 -5.89 -1.61 -9.07
C VAL A 88 -7.12 -1.42 -8.20
N SER A 89 -8.09 -2.33 -8.22
CA SER A 89 -9.28 -2.27 -7.36
C SER A 89 -8.94 -2.35 -5.87
N LEU A 90 -7.89 -3.11 -5.50
CA LEU A 90 -7.45 -3.30 -4.10
C LEU A 90 -6.40 -2.27 -3.65
N LEU A 91 -5.56 -1.78 -4.58
CA LEU A 91 -4.43 -0.90 -4.24
C LEU A 91 -4.60 0.55 -4.70
N GLY A 92 -5.58 0.82 -5.56
CA GLY A 92 -5.81 2.16 -6.10
C GLY A 92 -6.42 3.17 -5.12
N GLY A 93 -6.85 2.71 -3.93
CA GLY A 93 -7.50 3.58 -2.96
C GLY A 93 -8.94 3.98 -3.32
N ILE A 94 -9.55 3.32 -4.32
CA ILE A 94 -10.88 3.63 -4.83
C ILE A 94 -11.97 3.12 -3.87
N PHE A 95 -11.80 1.91 -3.38
CA PHE A 95 -12.79 1.26 -2.51
C PHE A 95 -12.32 1.16 -1.06
N VAL A 96 -11.02 0.91 -0.85
CA VAL A 96 -10.41 0.62 0.45
C VAL A 96 -9.01 1.22 0.51
N PRO A 97 -8.50 1.48 1.73
CA PRO A 97 -7.11 1.88 1.89
C PRO A 97 -6.15 0.82 1.35
N PRO A 98 -5.15 1.20 0.51
CA PRO A 98 -4.22 0.24 -0.07
C PRO A 98 -3.33 -0.42 0.98
N ARG A 99 -3.32 -1.75 0.99
CA ARG A 99 -2.51 -2.59 1.88
C ARG A 99 -1.09 -2.78 1.33
N ARG A 100 -0.22 -3.47 2.09
CA ARG A 100 1.15 -3.80 1.63
C ARG A 100 1.13 -4.93 0.60
N SER A 101 2.22 -5.05 -0.16
CA SER A 101 2.36 -6.11 -1.18
C SER A 101 2.16 -7.52 -0.60
N LYS A 102 2.76 -7.80 0.58
CA LYS A 102 2.64 -9.10 1.25
C LYS A 102 1.19 -9.49 1.51
N ASP A 103 0.37 -8.53 1.93
CA ASP A 103 -1.02 -8.76 2.30
C ASP A 103 -1.86 -9.25 1.11
N LEU A 104 -1.45 -8.89 -0.13
CA LEU A 104 -2.12 -9.31 -1.36
C LEU A 104 -1.56 -10.60 -1.95
N VAL A 105 -0.24 -10.76 -1.94
CA VAL A 105 0.39 -11.94 -2.57
C VAL A 105 0.21 -13.21 -1.75
N ASP A 106 -0.01 -13.07 -0.44
CA ASP A 106 -0.32 -14.19 0.47
C ASP A 106 -1.84 -14.48 0.58
N TRP A 107 -2.65 -13.87 -0.29
CA TRP A 107 -4.11 -14.04 -0.24
C TRP A 107 -4.55 -15.29 -1.00
N LYS A 108 -5.32 -16.15 -0.33
CA LYS A 108 -5.92 -17.34 -0.92
C LYS A 108 -7.41 -17.20 -1.19
N VAL A 109 -7.90 -17.92 -2.18
CA VAL A 109 -9.29 -17.97 -2.60
C VAL A 109 -9.89 -19.38 -2.52
N ALA A 110 -9.04 -20.41 -2.41
CA ALA A 110 -9.41 -21.80 -2.21
C ALA A 110 -8.34 -22.52 -1.35
N ASN A 111 -8.69 -23.68 -0.80
CA ASN A 111 -7.81 -24.52 0.02
C ASN A 111 -7.08 -23.72 1.12
N LEU A 112 -7.82 -22.82 1.79
CA LEU A 112 -7.27 -21.88 2.76
C LEU A 112 -7.32 -22.42 4.20
N ASP A 113 -6.31 -22.06 4.98
CA ASP A 113 -6.26 -22.19 6.42
C ASP A 113 -6.73 -20.84 7.02
N ARG A 114 -7.91 -20.84 7.66
CA ARG A 114 -8.53 -19.60 8.17
C ARG A 114 -7.72 -18.91 9.25
N ASP A 115 -6.83 -19.62 9.93
CA ASP A 115 -6.00 -19.07 11.01
C ASP A 115 -4.67 -18.48 10.48
N LYS A 116 -4.27 -18.82 9.24
CA LYS A 116 -2.96 -18.44 8.69
C LYS A 116 -3.03 -17.61 7.42
N ASP A 117 -4.04 -17.88 6.57
CA ASP A 117 -4.11 -17.26 5.25
C ASP A 117 -4.88 -15.94 5.27
N ASN A 118 -4.65 -15.10 4.27
CA ASN A 118 -5.50 -13.96 3.97
C ASN A 118 -6.62 -14.42 3.03
N TYR A 119 -7.85 -14.04 3.30
CA TYR A 119 -9.02 -14.49 2.53
C TYR A 119 -10.20 -13.51 2.62
N LEU A 120 -11.19 -13.71 1.75
CA LEU A 120 -12.47 -13.02 1.79
C LEU A 120 -13.53 -13.96 2.36
N ASP A 121 -14.25 -13.52 3.39
CA ASP A 121 -15.47 -14.16 3.86
C ASP A 121 -16.63 -13.15 3.82
N LYS A 122 -17.69 -13.47 3.08
CA LYS A 122 -18.85 -12.58 2.84
C LYS A 122 -18.40 -11.22 2.28
N ASN A 123 -18.35 -10.18 3.09
CA ASN A 123 -17.90 -8.84 2.73
C ASN A 123 -16.72 -8.36 3.61
N THR A 124 -16.07 -9.26 4.30
CA THR A 124 -14.95 -8.98 5.19
C THR A 124 -13.70 -9.67 4.67
N ILE A 125 -12.63 -8.92 4.51
CA ILE A 125 -11.29 -9.45 4.25
C ILE A 125 -10.63 -9.73 5.58
N HIS A 126 -10.09 -10.92 5.73
CA HIS A 126 -9.30 -11.37 6.87
C HIS A 126 -7.84 -11.37 6.50
N PHE A 127 -6.99 -10.76 7.33
CA PHE A 127 -5.55 -10.69 7.16
C PHE A 127 -4.85 -11.37 8.34
N ASN A 128 -4.38 -12.58 8.14
CA ASN A 128 -3.58 -13.36 9.10
C ASN A 128 -2.10 -13.36 8.73
N SER A 129 -1.78 -13.30 7.42
CA SER A 129 -0.41 -13.21 6.90
C SER A 129 -0.07 -11.79 6.45
N TYR A 130 0.54 -10.98 7.33
CA TYR A 130 1.03 -9.63 7.03
C TYR A 130 2.24 -9.28 7.89
N LYS A 131 2.92 -8.15 7.58
CA LYS A 131 4.26 -7.83 8.16
C LYS A 131 4.32 -7.87 9.69
N THR A 132 3.26 -7.44 10.37
CA THR A 132 3.21 -7.30 11.83
C THR A 132 2.14 -8.21 12.47
N ALA A 133 1.74 -9.29 11.81
CA ALA A 133 0.72 -10.22 12.28
C ALA A 133 1.09 -10.84 13.65
N LYS A 134 2.36 -11.14 13.89
CA LYS A 134 2.85 -11.67 15.17
C LYS A 134 2.60 -10.72 16.35
N THR A 135 2.50 -9.41 16.11
CA THR A 135 2.30 -8.39 17.16
C THR A 135 0.83 -8.06 17.36
N TYR A 136 0.06 -7.99 16.27
CA TYR A 136 -1.31 -7.47 16.31
C TYR A 136 -2.38 -8.53 16.06
N GLY A 137 -2.01 -9.79 15.77
CA GLY A 137 -2.95 -10.86 15.46
C GLY A 137 -3.70 -10.64 14.15
N GLU A 138 -4.86 -11.23 14.01
CA GLU A 138 -5.74 -11.05 12.85
C GLU A 138 -6.19 -9.58 12.72
N GLN A 139 -6.22 -9.11 11.48
CA GLN A 139 -6.87 -7.84 11.12
C GLN A 139 -7.99 -8.09 10.12
N THR A 140 -9.09 -7.40 10.28
CA THR A 140 -10.23 -7.51 9.37
C THR A 140 -10.52 -6.17 8.68
N MET A 141 -11.13 -6.23 7.50
CA MET A 141 -11.56 -5.05 6.75
C MET A 141 -12.88 -5.34 6.03
N VAL A 142 -13.92 -4.62 6.41
CA VAL A 142 -15.21 -4.66 5.68
C VAL A 142 -15.06 -3.92 4.36
N ILE A 143 -15.50 -4.52 3.27
CA ILE A 143 -15.40 -3.95 1.92
C ILE A 143 -16.78 -3.59 1.35
N PRO A 144 -16.83 -2.55 0.48
CA PRO A 144 -18.07 -2.19 -0.21
C PRO A 144 -18.56 -3.31 -1.13
N ILE A 145 -19.87 -3.35 -1.36
CA ILE A 145 -20.51 -4.36 -2.20
C ILE A 145 -19.94 -4.40 -3.62
N GLN A 146 -19.55 -3.25 -4.16
CA GLN A 146 -18.95 -3.15 -5.49
C GLN A 146 -17.63 -3.93 -5.56
N LEU A 147 -16.71 -3.75 -4.58
CA LEU A 147 -15.45 -4.48 -4.53
C LEU A 147 -15.69 -5.98 -4.29
N LYS A 148 -16.62 -6.33 -3.41
CA LYS A 148 -17.04 -7.73 -3.20
C LYS A 148 -17.47 -8.40 -4.50
N ASN A 149 -18.30 -7.72 -5.29
CA ASN A 149 -18.78 -8.27 -6.57
C ASN A 149 -17.65 -8.46 -7.58
N ILE A 150 -16.70 -7.52 -7.64
CA ILE A 150 -15.49 -7.63 -8.47
C ILE A 150 -14.68 -8.87 -8.06
N LEU A 151 -14.39 -9.02 -6.77
CA LEU A 151 -13.62 -10.15 -6.24
C LEU A 151 -14.33 -11.48 -6.48
N ASN A 152 -15.63 -11.56 -6.20
CA ASN A 152 -16.40 -12.79 -6.42
C ASN A 152 -16.48 -13.21 -7.89
N LYS A 153 -16.59 -12.24 -8.82
CA LYS A 153 -16.49 -12.55 -10.25
C LYS A 153 -15.14 -13.19 -10.60
N TRP A 154 -14.06 -12.63 -10.07
CA TRP A 154 -12.72 -13.16 -10.30
C TRP A 154 -12.53 -14.55 -9.66
N ILE A 155 -12.91 -14.72 -8.39
CA ILE A 155 -12.78 -15.98 -7.66
C ILE A 155 -13.47 -17.14 -8.39
N LYS A 156 -14.65 -16.90 -8.98
CA LYS A 156 -15.41 -17.92 -9.72
C LYS A 156 -14.69 -18.49 -10.96
N VAL A 157 -13.81 -17.72 -11.58
CA VAL A 157 -13.09 -18.11 -12.80
C VAL A 157 -11.59 -18.31 -12.58
N ASN A 158 -11.13 -18.08 -11.37
CA ASN A 158 -9.73 -18.24 -10.99
C ASN A 158 -9.37 -19.75 -10.93
N PRO A 159 -8.37 -20.20 -11.71
CA PRO A 159 -8.01 -21.61 -11.78
C PRO A 159 -7.01 -22.04 -10.70
N THR A 160 -6.71 -21.18 -9.71
CA THR A 160 -5.69 -21.41 -8.69
C THR A 160 -6.22 -21.15 -7.28
N ASP A 161 -5.50 -21.59 -6.26
CA ASP A 161 -5.83 -21.28 -4.86
C ASP A 161 -5.47 -19.85 -4.43
N TRP A 162 -4.71 -19.12 -5.25
CA TRP A 162 -4.20 -17.79 -4.93
C TRP A 162 -5.02 -16.69 -5.62
N LEU A 163 -5.27 -15.59 -4.90
CA LEU A 163 -5.95 -14.44 -5.50
C LEU A 163 -5.19 -13.92 -6.72
N LEU A 164 -3.86 -13.89 -6.64
CA LEU A 164 -2.96 -13.41 -7.68
C LEU A 164 -1.89 -14.46 -7.99
N PHE A 165 -1.70 -14.72 -9.29
CA PHE A 165 -0.73 -15.70 -9.78
C PHE A 165 0.01 -15.21 -11.01
N ASP A 166 1.16 -15.80 -11.29
CA ASP A 166 1.96 -15.54 -12.48
C ASP A 166 1.49 -16.35 -13.70
N THR A 167 2.18 -16.23 -14.83
CA THR A 167 1.87 -16.96 -16.07
C THR A 167 1.97 -18.48 -15.94
N ASN A 168 2.75 -18.96 -14.96
CA ASN A 168 2.93 -20.39 -14.66
C ASN A 168 1.97 -20.88 -13.57
N ARG A 169 0.98 -20.07 -13.19
CA ARG A 169 0.01 -20.34 -12.11
C ARG A 169 0.63 -20.45 -10.71
N ASN A 170 1.88 -20.02 -10.51
CA ASN A 170 2.48 -19.90 -9.18
C ASN A 170 1.97 -18.63 -8.47
N PRO A 171 1.94 -18.61 -7.13
CA PRO A 171 1.58 -17.39 -6.39
C PRO A 171 2.43 -16.19 -6.82
N LEU A 172 1.80 -15.04 -6.95
CA LEU A 172 2.49 -13.82 -7.35
C LEU A 172 3.42 -13.36 -6.22
N THR A 173 4.68 -13.03 -6.53
CA THR A 173 5.60 -12.46 -5.54
C THR A 173 5.44 -10.95 -5.43
N SER A 174 5.86 -10.36 -4.30
CA SER A 174 5.87 -8.90 -4.12
C SER A 174 6.69 -8.16 -5.18
N VAL A 175 7.76 -8.77 -5.68
CA VAL A 175 8.58 -8.21 -6.78
C VAL A 175 7.77 -8.19 -8.07
N LYS A 176 7.18 -9.33 -8.46
CA LYS A 176 6.34 -9.44 -9.66
C LYS A 176 5.10 -8.55 -9.58
N LEU A 177 4.51 -8.37 -8.39
CA LEU A 177 3.41 -7.43 -8.17
C LEU A 177 3.82 -5.99 -8.51
N ASN A 178 4.97 -5.52 -8.00
CA ASN A 178 5.46 -4.17 -8.32
C ASN A 178 5.84 -4.03 -9.80
N GLN A 179 6.45 -5.05 -10.43
CA GLN A 179 6.71 -5.05 -11.87
C GLN A 179 5.42 -4.96 -12.69
N ARG A 180 4.36 -5.64 -12.26
CA ARG A 180 3.03 -5.56 -12.88
C ARG A 180 2.42 -4.18 -12.75
N LEU A 181 2.53 -3.54 -11.57
CA LEU A 181 2.11 -2.14 -11.38
C LEU A 181 2.83 -1.20 -12.34
N VAL A 182 4.15 -1.32 -12.51
CA VAL A 182 4.88 -0.52 -13.51
C VAL A 182 4.29 -0.68 -14.92
N LYS A 183 3.94 -1.90 -15.33
CA LYS A 183 3.28 -2.14 -16.63
C LYS A 183 1.88 -1.54 -16.70
N ILE A 184 1.07 -1.69 -15.65
CA ILE A 184 -0.29 -1.13 -15.55
C ILE A 184 -0.26 0.39 -15.71
N PHE A 185 0.75 1.06 -15.13
CA PHE A 185 0.90 2.51 -15.19
C PHE A 185 1.83 2.98 -16.34
N GLY A 186 1.86 2.25 -17.46
CA GLY A 186 2.52 2.66 -18.70
C GLY A 186 4.04 2.81 -18.60
N GLY A 187 4.71 2.04 -17.75
CA GLY A 187 6.16 2.13 -17.50
C GLY A 187 6.56 3.10 -16.40
N LYS A 188 5.66 3.93 -15.89
CA LYS A 188 5.90 4.82 -14.75
C LYS A 188 6.24 3.97 -13.51
N LYS A 189 7.27 4.32 -12.76
CA LYS A 189 7.77 3.54 -11.61
C LYS A 189 6.83 3.59 -10.39
N VAL A 190 5.55 3.28 -10.62
CA VAL A 190 4.53 3.21 -9.57
C VAL A 190 4.57 1.84 -8.91
N GLY A 191 4.83 1.80 -7.61
CA GLY A 191 4.76 0.59 -6.79
C GLY A 191 3.71 0.72 -5.69
N VAL A 192 3.49 -0.36 -4.93
CA VAL A 192 2.50 -0.38 -3.85
C VAL A 192 2.69 0.76 -2.84
N ASN A 193 3.94 1.07 -2.47
CA ASN A 193 4.20 2.19 -1.55
C ASN A 193 3.85 3.55 -2.15
N GLN A 194 3.98 3.72 -3.47
CA GLN A 194 3.58 4.96 -4.13
C GLN A 194 2.05 5.12 -4.10
N LEU A 195 1.28 4.09 -4.41
CA LEU A 195 -0.19 4.11 -4.33
C LEU A 195 -0.68 4.42 -2.91
N ARG A 196 -0.01 3.88 -1.89
CA ARG A 196 -0.31 4.20 -0.49
C ARG A 196 -0.05 5.67 -0.15
N LYS A 197 1.03 6.26 -0.67
CA LYS A 197 1.31 7.69 -0.53
C LYS A 197 0.27 8.54 -1.26
N THR A 198 -0.04 8.20 -2.50
CA THR A 198 -1.09 8.86 -3.29
C THR A 198 -2.42 8.88 -2.54
N TYR A 199 -2.86 7.74 -2.02
CA TYR A 199 -4.10 7.62 -1.25
C TYR A 199 -4.10 8.53 0.00
N LEU A 200 -3.04 8.46 0.81
CA LEU A 200 -2.95 9.25 2.04
C LEU A 200 -2.83 10.76 1.74
N THR A 201 -2.05 11.12 0.72
CA THR A 201 -1.90 12.52 0.30
C THR A 201 -3.24 13.07 -0.23
N GLY A 202 -3.91 12.35 -1.12
CA GLY A 202 -5.20 12.78 -1.65
C GLY A 202 -6.27 12.97 -0.57
N LYS A 203 -6.22 12.14 0.48
CA LYS A 203 -7.22 12.18 1.55
C LYS A 203 -6.91 13.18 2.67
N TYR A 204 -5.62 13.38 3.00
CA TYR A 204 -5.22 14.06 4.25
C TYR A 204 -4.23 15.22 4.04
N ALA A 205 -3.93 15.65 2.79
CA ALA A 205 -2.99 16.73 2.57
C ALA A 205 -3.40 18.02 3.27
N GLU A 206 -4.68 18.38 3.21
CA GLU A 206 -5.21 19.60 3.89
C GLU A 206 -5.14 19.46 5.41
N THR A 207 -5.52 18.32 5.96
CA THR A 207 -5.39 18.05 7.40
C THR A 207 -3.93 18.17 7.85
N ALA A 208 -2.98 17.65 7.07
CA ALA A 208 -1.56 17.77 7.37
C ALA A 208 -1.05 19.21 7.35
N LYS A 209 -1.56 20.05 6.42
CA LYS A 209 -1.28 21.50 6.39
C LYS A 209 -1.85 22.20 7.63
N GLN A 210 -3.09 21.89 7.99
CA GLN A 210 -3.75 22.44 9.19
C GLN A 210 -2.99 22.07 10.46
N GLN A 211 -2.56 20.82 10.62
CA GLN A 211 -1.74 20.38 11.75
C GLN A 211 -0.40 21.13 11.82
N LYS A 212 0.26 21.38 10.69
CA LYS A 212 1.49 22.20 10.66
C LYS A 212 1.23 23.65 11.07
N ALA A 213 0.16 24.27 10.58
CA ALA A 213 -0.22 25.62 10.95
C ALA A 213 -0.52 25.70 12.46
N MET A 214 -1.31 24.78 12.98
CA MET A 214 -1.62 24.66 14.40
C MET A 214 -0.34 24.51 15.25
N ALA A 215 0.59 23.63 14.87
CA ALA A 215 1.83 23.44 15.59
C ALA A 215 2.68 24.73 15.62
N LYS A 216 2.67 25.51 14.52
CA LYS A 216 3.33 26.82 14.44
C LYS A 216 2.68 27.84 15.39
N ASP A 217 1.35 27.92 15.41
CA ASP A 217 0.60 28.84 16.27
C ASP A 217 0.81 28.47 17.75
N MET A 218 0.73 27.18 18.10
CA MET A 218 1.01 26.71 19.45
C MET A 218 2.46 27.05 19.89
N SER A 219 3.43 26.87 19.00
CA SER A 219 4.82 27.28 19.27
C SER A 219 4.94 28.78 19.50
N ALA A 220 4.23 29.62 18.73
CA ALA A 220 4.17 31.06 18.91
C ALA A 220 3.52 31.46 20.25
N MET A 221 2.61 30.64 20.77
CA MET A 221 1.99 30.79 22.09
C MET A 221 2.86 30.25 23.23
N GLY A 222 4.06 29.74 22.96
CA GLY A 222 4.94 29.10 23.95
C GLY A 222 4.51 27.68 24.37
N SER A 223 3.66 27.02 23.58
CA SER A 223 3.14 25.68 23.83
C SER A 223 3.64 24.69 22.76
N SER A 224 3.59 23.39 23.07
CA SER A 224 3.90 22.35 22.09
C SER A 224 2.64 21.69 21.56
N SER A 225 2.70 21.11 20.36
CA SER A 225 1.61 20.32 19.78
C SER A 225 1.20 19.11 20.66
N ALA A 226 2.07 18.65 21.56
CA ALA A 226 1.72 17.62 22.53
C ALA A 226 0.64 18.08 23.55
N GLN A 227 0.40 19.38 23.66
CA GLN A 227 -0.61 19.98 24.56
C GLN A 227 -1.91 20.35 23.84
N GLU A 228 -2.08 19.89 22.59
CA GLU A 228 -3.27 20.20 21.75
C GLU A 228 -4.59 19.99 22.50
N ALA A 229 -4.74 18.85 23.18
CA ALA A 229 -5.97 18.51 23.89
C ALA A 229 -6.33 19.48 25.06
N HIS A 230 -5.37 20.28 25.55
CA HIS A 230 -5.66 21.31 26.53
C HIS A 230 -6.29 22.56 25.92
N TYR A 231 -5.92 22.89 24.69
CA TYR A 231 -6.30 24.14 24.02
C TYR A 231 -7.46 23.97 23.02
N ILE A 232 -7.51 22.83 22.34
CA ILE A 232 -8.55 22.54 21.35
C ILE A 232 -9.63 21.67 21.99
N LYS A 233 -10.86 22.13 21.92
CA LYS A 233 -12.05 21.38 22.36
C LYS A 233 -12.91 21.05 21.15
N VAL A 234 -13.44 19.84 21.14
CA VAL A 234 -14.38 19.34 20.12
C VAL A 234 -15.63 18.86 20.85
N ASP A 235 -16.81 19.15 20.27
CA ASP A 235 -18.11 18.71 20.78
C ASP A 235 -18.38 17.25 20.34
#